data_ea603fa480f9c483ed1745d180b1e5f0
#
_entry.id   ea603fa480f9c483ed1745d180b1e5f0
#
_cell.length_a   1.000
_cell.length_b   1.000
_cell.length_c   1.000
_cell.angle_alpha   90.00
_cell.angle_beta   90.00
_cell.angle_gamma   90.00
#
_symmetry.space_group_name_H-M   'P 1'
#
loop_
_entity.id
_entity.type
_entity.pdbx_description
1 polymer ?
#
loop_
_entity_poly.entity_id
_entity_poly.type
_entity_poly.pdbx_seq_one_letter_code
_entity_poly.pdbx_strand_id
1 'polypeptide(L)'
;DVEMVELTETAAPVQEALSLRHELLNVGDLDIGRYQAILIQDPDDKKAIRGFFNMTVIDYDIADKNRDRFPTAVEELMRYMRDNTQINARIEGTTVELSDPSIMGAPFLYMTGNDAVLQISDTEKKNLGDYLKNGGFLYAEEIRQSDPDNGLDNKESGVSGTPFDRQFKALMKDPLVLSSDGSKWQKVGKDHALYFSFWDFPDGPPMGGAPGGNVFDLEMLELRGRVAVVFSDLNVSWYWGDPLADARERGLQFGVNLIVYALTQPGGIANVTQFTQ
;
A
#
# COMPACT_ATOMS: atom_id res chain seq x y z
N ASP A 1 -2.58 30.10 -54.93
CA ASP A 1 -2.15 28.79 -54.39
C ASP A 1 -2.03 28.94 -52.87
N VAL A 2 -3.02 28.38 -52.18
CA VAL A 2 -3.00 28.31 -50.69
C VAL A 2 -2.57 26.88 -50.36
N GLU A 3 -1.35 26.74 -49.84
CA GLU A 3 -0.85 25.47 -49.32
C GLU A 3 -1.67 25.07 -48.09
N MET A 4 -2.40 23.98 -48.17
CA MET A 4 -3.02 23.34 -47.03
C MET A 4 -1.92 22.62 -46.23
N VAL A 5 -1.60 23.15 -45.06
CA VAL A 5 -0.76 22.43 -44.08
C VAL A 5 -1.63 21.37 -43.43
N GLU A 6 -1.34 20.10 -43.67
CA GLU A 6 -1.95 18.96 -43.00
C GLU A 6 -1.57 18.96 -41.52
N LEU A 7 -2.56 19.18 -40.66
CA LEU A 7 -2.47 18.98 -39.21
C LEU A 7 -2.64 17.48 -38.88
N THR A 8 -1.59 16.69 -39.00
CA THR A 8 -1.64 15.25 -38.75
C THR A 8 -0.91 14.76 -37.52
N GLU A 9 -0.51 15.64 -36.57
CA GLU A 9 0.30 15.20 -35.43
C GLU A 9 -0.36 15.34 -34.04
N THR A 10 -1.63 15.66 -33.91
CA THR A 10 -2.29 15.82 -32.59
C THR A 10 -3.34 14.77 -32.23
N ALA A 11 -3.55 13.76 -33.07
CA ALA A 11 -4.66 12.82 -32.87
C ALA A 11 -4.33 11.66 -31.86
N ALA A 12 -3.08 11.26 -31.72
CA ALA A 12 -2.72 10.09 -30.91
C ALA A 12 -2.94 10.27 -29.40
N PRO A 13 -2.52 11.36 -28.74
CA PRO A 13 -2.73 11.52 -27.29
C PRO A 13 -4.20 11.74 -26.93
N VAL A 14 -4.97 12.36 -27.83
CA VAL A 14 -6.42 12.58 -27.62
C VAL A 14 -7.21 11.28 -27.79
N GLN A 15 -6.81 10.42 -28.71
CA GLN A 15 -7.42 9.10 -28.91
C GLN A 15 -7.12 8.16 -27.74
N GLU A 16 -5.91 8.20 -27.19
CA GLU A 16 -5.53 7.40 -26.02
C GLU A 16 -6.27 7.85 -24.75
N ALA A 17 -6.41 9.17 -24.54
CA ALA A 17 -7.19 9.74 -23.45
C ALA A 17 -8.69 9.45 -23.60
N LEU A 18 -9.23 9.45 -24.83
CA LEU A 18 -10.62 9.08 -25.11
C LEU A 18 -10.86 7.58 -24.94
N SER A 19 -9.89 6.71 -25.29
CA SER A 19 -9.94 5.27 -25.07
C SER A 19 -9.96 4.96 -23.58
N LEU A 20 -9.05 5.55 -22.80
CA LEU A 20 -9.04 5.45 -21.34
C LEU A 20 -10.35 5.95 -20.71
N ARG A 21 -10.93 7.02 -21.22
CA ARG A 21 -12.21 7.55 -20.74
C ARG A 21 -13.39 6.60 -21.05
N HIS A 22 -13.37 5.93 -22.20
CA HIS A 22 -14.35 4.91 -22.55
C HIS A 22 -14.18 3.63 -21.70
N GLU A 23 -12.96 3.21 -21.47
CA GLU A 23 -12.64 2.08 -20.58
C GLU A 23 -13.06 2.36 -19.13
N LEU A 24 -12.88 3.59 -18.66
CA LEU A 24 -13.32 4.01 -17.32
C LEU A 24 -14.85 4.17 -17.19
N LEU A 25 -15.55 4.43 -18.29
CA LEU A 25 -17.02 4.50 -18.31
C LEU A 25 -17.67 3.12 -18.28
N ASN A 26 -16.96 2.10 -18.73
CA ASN A 26 -17.38 0.68 -18.66
C ASN A 26 -16.75 -0.08 -17.49
N VAL A 27 -16.48 0.59 -16.38
CA VAL A 27 -15.82 0.02 -15.17
C VAL A 27 -16.55 -1.23 -14.62
N GLY A 28 -17.81 -1.47 -14.99
CA GLY A 28 -18.53 -2.70 -14.67
C GLY A 28 -18.09 -3.94 -15.44
N ASP A 29 -17.47 -3.76 -16.62
CA ASP A 29 -17.07 -4.83 -17.55
C ASP A 29 -15.54 -4.93 -17.77
N LEU A 30 -14.74 -4.12 -17.06
CA LEU A 30 -13.29 -4.22 -17.12
C LEU A 30 -12.85 -5.60 -16.65
N ASP A 31 -12.14 -6.29 -17.54
CA ASP A 31 -11.35 -7.48 -17.19
C ASP A 31 -10.28 -7.07 -16.16
N ILE A 32 -10.69 -7.14 -14.91
CA ILE A 32 -9.92 -6.75 -13.71
C ILE A 32 -8.61 -7.55 -13.62
N GLY A 33 -8.48 -8.65 -14.37
CA GLY A 33 -7.27 -9.46 -14.43
C GLY A 33 -6.09 -8.77 -15.14
N ARG A 34 -6.34 -7.72 -15.93
CA ARG A 34 -5.29 -7.07 -16.74
C ARG A 34 -4.64 -5.87 -16.07
N TYR A 35 -5.39 -5.12 -15.26
CA TYR A 35 -4.89 -3.93 -14.57
C TYR A 35 -5.28 -3.95 -13.10
N GLN A 36 -4.32 -3.73 -12.21
CA GLN A 36 -4.60 -3.66 -10.77
C GLN A 36 -4.85 -2.23 -10.27
N ALA A 37 -4.43 -1.23 -11.02
CA ALA A 37 -4.79 0.17 -10.79
C ALA A 37 -4.67 0.97 -12.08
N ILE A 38 -5.68 1.81 -12.32
CA ILE A 38 -5.68 2.87 -13.33
C ILE A 38 -6.23 4.11 -12.64
N LEU A 39 -5.46 5.19 -12.62
CA LEU A 39 -5.83 6.42 -11.93
C LEU A 39 -5.73 7.62 -12.87
N ILE A 40 -6.63 8.55 -12.62
CA ILE A 40 -6.64 9.87 -13.25
C ILE A 40 -6.66 10.90 -12.13
N GLN A 41 -5.67 11.77 -12.09
CA GLN A 41 -5.52 12.77 -11.04
C GLN A 41 -5.42 14.17 -11.61
N ASP A 42 -6.10 15.12 -10.99
CA ASP A 42 -5.86 16.54 -11.19
C ASP A 42 -4.59 16.94 -10.43
N PRO A 43 -3.58 17.51 -11.10
CA PRO A 43 -2.33 17.90 -10.42
C PRO A 43 -2.52 19.02 -9.38
N ASP A 44 -3.58 19.83 -9.52
CA ASP A 44 -3.86 20.97 -8.65
C ASP A 44 -4.82 20.63 -7.49
N ASP A 45 -5.52 19.48 -7.56
CA ASP A 45 -6.40 18.99 -6.51
C ASP A 45 -6.14 17.52 -6.17
N LYS A 46 -5.46 17.28 -5.07
CA LYS A 46 -5.14 15.92 -4.59
C LYS A 46 -6.37 15.03 -4.36
N LYS A 47 -7.54 15.62 -4.13
CA LYS A 47 -8.81 14.90 -3.94
C LYS A 47 -9.55 14.61 -5.22
N ALA A 48 -9.22 15.31 -6.29
CA ALA A 48 -9.74 15.04 -7.63
C ALA A 48 -8.98 13.86 -8.29
N ILE A 49 -9.02 12.71 -7.61
CA ILE A 49 -8.44 11.45 -8.09
C ILE A 49 -9.55 10.43 -8.25
N ARG A 50 -9.58 9.79 -9.42
CA ARG A 50 -10.58 8.77 -9.78
C ARG A 50 -9.95 7.63 -10.54
N GLY A 51 -10.62 6.51 -10.54
CA GLY A 51 -10.18 5.35 -11.30
C GLY A 51 -10.55 4.03 -10.64
N PHE A 52 -9.68 3.05 -10.80
CA PHE A 52 -9.87 1.70 -10.28
C PHE A 52 -8.63 1.27 -9.47
N PHE A 53 -8.87 0.51 -8.40
CA PHE A 53 -7.81 -0.08 -7.58
C PHE A 53 -8.20 -1.46 -7.04
N ASN A 54 -7.26 -2.39 -7.09
CA ASN A 54 -7.35 -3.69 -6.45
C ASN A 54 -6.16 -3.89 -5.51
N MET A 55 -6.43 -4.09 -4.22
CA MET A 55 -5.40 -4.37 -3.22
C MET A 55 -4.88 -5.80 -3.37
N THR A 56 -3.57 -5.97 -3.32
CA THR A 56 -2.93 -7.28 -3.31
C THR A 56 -2.43 -7.60 -1.90
N VAL A 57 -2.96 -8.65 -1.32
CA VAL A 57 -2.59 -9.16 0.00
C VAL A 57 -1.61 -10.31 -0.18
N ILE A 58 -0.49 -10.28 0.53
CA ILE A 58 0.50 -11.36 0.48
C ILE A 58 0.07 -12.50 1.40
N ASP A 59 -0.08 -13.67 0.81
CA ASP A 59 -0.13 -14.94 1.51
C ASP A 59 1.29 -15.53 1.59
N TYR A 60 1.73 -15.89 2.77
CA TYR A 60 3.05 -16.46 3.00
C TYR A 60 3.00 -17.56 4.04
N ASP A 61 3.94 -18.50 3.96
CA ASP A 61 4.05 -19.58 4.93
C ASP A 61 4.51 -19.07 6.30
N ILE A 62 3.82 -19.51 7.33
CA ILE A 62 4.11 -19.22 8.72
C ILE A 62 4.11 -20.51 9.54
N ALA A 63 4.98 -20.58 10.53
CA ALA A 63 5.01 -21.70 11.47
C ALA A 63 3.78 -21.72 12.38
N ASP A 64 3.19 -20.57 12.67
CA ASP A 64 1.96 -20.42 13.42
C ASP A 64 0.87 -19.76 12.55
N LYS A 65 -0.33 -20.39 12.50
CA LYS A 65 -1.44 -19.99 11.63
C LYS A 65 -2.22 -18.76 12.14
N ASN A 66 -1.74 -18.07 13.15
CA ASN A 66 -2.46 -16.98 13.82
C ASN A 66 -2.25 -15.60 13.16
N ARG A 67 -2.06 -15.57 11.82
CA ARG A 67 -1.70 -14.34 11.09
C ARG A 67 -2.87 -13.39 10.84
N ASP A 68 -4.06 -13.94 10.65
CA ASP A 68 -5.20 -13.16 10.14
C ASP A 68 -6.16 -12.79 11.28
N ARG A 69 -5.73 -11.83 12.09
CA ARG A 69 -6.52 -11.37 13.24
C ARG A 69 -7.64 -10.40 12.86
N PHE A 70 -7.52 -9.78 11.68
CA PHE A 70 -8.50 -8.82 11.17
C PHE A 70 -8.93 -9.18 9.75
N PRO A 71 -9.63 -10.32 9.56
CA PRO A 71 -9.93 -10.86 8.23
C PRO A 71 -10.80 -9.90 7.38
N THR A 72 -11.55 -9.01 8.03
CA THR A 72 -12.38 -8.02 7.34
C THR A 72 -11.67 -6.69 7.08
N ALA A 73 -10.44 -6.50 7.56
CA ALA A 73 -9.74 -5.21 7.49
C ALA A 73 -9.59 -4.68 6.06
N VAL A 74 -9.19 -5.54 5.13
CA VAL A 74 -9.03 -5.16 3.71
C VAL A 74 -10.36 -4.81 3.07
N GLU A 75 -11.38 -5.64 3.27
CA GLU A 75 -12.72 -5.39 2.73
C GLU A 75 -13.30 -4.07 3.23
N GLU A 76 -13.18 -3.80 4.52
CA GLU A 76 -13.68 -2.57 5.14
C GLU A 76 -12.91 -1.33 4.66
N LEU A 77 -11.58 -1.43 4.50
CA LEU A 77 -10.79 -0.34 3.92
C LEU A 77 -11.17 -0.09 2.45
N MET A 78 -11.32 -1.15 1.65
CA MET A 78 -11.74 -1.02 0.25
C MET A 78 -13.14 -0.44 0.12
N ARG A 79 -14.07 -0.86 0.98
CA ARG A 79 -15.42 -0.29 1.05
C ARG A 79 -15.37 1.20 1.40
N TYR A 80 -14.61 1.56 2.43
CA TYR A 80 -14.43 2.95 2.83
C TYR A 80 -13.83 3.80 1.70
N MET A 81 -12.79 3.30 1.03
CA MET A 81 -12.17 3.99 -0.10
C MET A 81 -13.18 4.24 -1.23
N ARG A 82 -13.95 3.23 -1.61
CA ARG A 82 -14.99 3.35 -2.65
C ARG A 82 -16.07 4.35 -2.29
N ASP A 83 -16.50 4.36 -1.02
CA ASP A 83 -17.62 5.18 -0.56
C ASP A 83 -17.21 6.64 -0.30
N ASN A 84 -15.92 6.93 -0.07
CA ASN A 84 -15.42 8.25 0.32
C ASN A 84 -14.45 8.87 -0.70
N THR A 85 -14.19 8.20 -1.82
CA THR A 85 -13.36 8.72 -2.92
C THR A 85 -14.03 8.44 -4.26
N GLN A 86 -13.42 8.91 -5.36
CA GLN A 86 -13.85 8.54 -6.71
C GLN A 86 -13.06 7.33 -7.26
N ILE A 87 -12.39 6.57 -6.38
CA ILE A 87 -11.65 5.38 -6.76
C ILE A 87 -12.56 4.16 -6.53
N ASN A 88 -12.87 3.45 -7.61
CA ASN A 88 -13.61 2.20 -7.54
C ASN A 88 -12.69 1.08 -7.05
N ALA A 89 -12.67 0.86 -5.74
CA ALA A 89 -11.88 -0.18 -5.12
C ALA A 89 -12.62 -1.52 -5.15
N ARG A 90 -11.92 -2.60 -5.51
CA ARG A 90 -12.43 -3.97 -5.39
C ARG A 90 -12.50 -4.36 -3.92
N ILE A 91 -13.66 -4.80 -3.46
CA ILE A 91 -13.91 -5.02 -2.02
C ILE A 91 -13.06 -6.17 -1.46
N GLU A 92 -13.05 -7.32 -2.14
CA GLU A 92 -12.38 -8.53 -1.63
C GLU A 92 -10.85 -8.46 -1.70
N GLY A 93 -10.30 -7.55 -2.52
CA GLY A 93 -8.89 -7.57 -2.83
C GLY A 93 -8.47 -8.83 -3.61
N THR A 94 -7.19 -9.10 -3.67
CA THR A 94 -6.61 -10.32 -4.27
C THR A 94 -5.53 -10.85 -3.34
N THR A 95 -5.59 -12.13 -3.01
CA THR A 95 -4.57 -12.79 -2.18
C THR A 95 -3.64 -13.60 -3.08
N VAL A 96 -2.33 -13.39 -2.94
CA VAL A 96 -1.30 -14.05 -3.75
C VAL A 96 -0.10 -14.44 -2.89
N GLU A 97 0.62 -15.47 -3.29
CA GLU A 97 1.93 -15.81 -2.74
C GLU A 97 3.03 -14.96 -3.39
N LEU A 98 4.12 -14.72 -2.69
CA LEU A 98 5.29 -14.04 -3.27
C LEU A 98 5.94 -14.81 -4.42
N SER A 99 5.67 -16.11 -4.53
CA SER A 99 6.08 -16.95 -5.66
C SER A 99 5.30 -16.65 -6.95
N ASP A 100 4.12 -16.07 -6.87
CA ASP A 100 3.27 -15.75 -8.02
C ASP A 100 3.86 -14.54 -8.81
N PRO A 101 4.15 -14.70 -10.10
CA PRO A 101 4.68 -13.61 -10.91
C PRO A 101 3.72 -12.42 -11.09
N SER A 102 2.43 -12.57 -10.79
CA SER A 102 1.44 -11.49 -10.84
C SER A 102 1.75 -10.33 -9.88
N ILE A 103 2.55 -10.57 -8.83
CA ILE A 103 2.99 -9.50 -7.92
C ILE A 103 3.73 -8.38 -8.66
N MET A 104 4.40 -8.69 -9.77
CA MET A 104 5.17 -7.69 -10.52
C MET A 104 4.30 -6.59 -11.13
N GLY A 105 3.00 -6.83 -11.30
CA GLY A 105 2.02 -5.84 -11.74
C GLY A 105 1.23 -5.18 -10.60
N ALA A 106 1.43 -5.60 -9.36
CA ALA A 106 0.68 -5.08 -8.23
C ALA A 106 1.22 -3.71 -7.78
N PRO A 107 0.44 -2.63 -7.84
CA PRO A 107 0.92 -1.30 -7.45
C PRO A 107 1.07 -1.13 -5.94
N PHE A 108 0.44 -2.01 -5.17
CA PHE A 108 0.44 -2.00 -3.71
C PHE A 108 0.34 -3.42 -3.18
N LEU A 109 1.34 -3.84 -2.41
CA LEU A 109 1.30 -5.07 -1.64
C LEU A 109 1.03 -4.79 -0.17
N TYR A 110 0.20 -5.60 0.45
CA TYR A 110 -0.11 -5.57 1.87
C TYR A 110 0.30 -6.89 2.53
N MET A 111 1.09 -6.79 3.60
CA MET A 111 1.58 -7.94 4.35
C MET A 111 1.43 -7.69 5.84
N THR A 112 0.80 -8.60 6.55
CA THR A 112 0.64 -8.50 8.00
C THR A 112 1.20 -9.75 8.68
N GLY A 113 1.61 -9.58 9.92
CA GLY A 113 2.03 -10.68 10.76
C GLY A 113 2.02 -10.29 12.23
N ASN A 114 2.13 -11.30 13.07
CA ASN A 114 2.35 -11.14 14.49
C ASN A 114 3.51 -12.03 14.93
N ASP A 115 3.45 -12.68 16.06
CA ASP A 115 4.50 -13.59 16.60
C ASP A 115 4.90 -14.75 15.66
N ALA A 116 4.45 -14.75 14.42
CA ALA A 116 4.72 -15.81 13.47
C ALA A 116 6.17 -15.82 12.98
N VAL A 117 6.70 -17.00 12.77
CA VAL A 117 7.97 -17.20 12.07
C VAL A 117 7.75 -17.16 10.58
N LEU A 118 8.36 -16.19 9.89
CA LEU A 118 8.29 -16.06 8.44
C LEU A 118 9.08 -17.19 7.77
N GLN A 119 8.40 -17.95 6.92
CA GLN A 119 9.02 -18.98 6.09
C GLN A 119 8.94 -18.52 4.64
N ILE A 120 9.99 -17.85 4.17
CA ILE A 120 10.07 -17.28 2.82
C ILE A 120 11.17 -18.01 2.05
N SER A 121 10.81 -18.65 0.96
CA SER A 121 11.73 -19.35 0.07
C SER A 121 12.65 -18.38 -0.70
N ASP A 122 13.74 -18.88 -1.25
CA ASP A 122 14.66 -18.05 -2.04
C ASP A 122 13.99 -17.51 -3.32
N THR A 123 13.05 -18.24 -3.91
CA THR A 123 12.26 -17.75 -5.05
C THR A 123 11.40 -16.56 -4.65
N GLU A 124 10.70 -16.65 -3.54
CA GLU A 124 9.86 -15.56 -3.00
C GLU A 124 10.69 -14.34 -2.61
N LYS A 125 11.86 -14.54 -1.98
CA LYS A 125 12.79 -13.45 -1.67
C LYS A 125 13.23 -12.73 -2.93
N LYS A 126 13.63 -13.50 -3.96
CA LYS A 126 14.05 -12.93 -5.25
C LYS A 126 12.92 -12.13 -5.90
N ASN A 127 11.72 -12.69 -5.95
CA ASN A 127 10.56 -12.01 -6.52
C ASN A 127 10.23 -10.72 -5.76
N LEU A 128 10.24 -10.76 -4.44
CA LEU A 128 10.04 -9.57 -3.60
C LEU A 128 11.11 -8.51 -3.87
N GLY A 129 12.38 -8.91 -3.95
CA GLY A 129 13.48 -8.02 -4.27
C GLY A 129 13.34 -7.38 -5.67
N ASP A 130 13.00 -8.17 -6.67
CA ASP A 130 12.76 -7.68 -8.04
C ASP A 130 11.56 -6.73 -8.08
N TYR A 131 10.46 -7.08 -7.41
CA TYR A 131 9.27 -6.25 -7.28
C TYR A 131 9.59 -4.86 -6.70
N LEU A 132 10.26 -4.82 -5.54
CA LEU A 132 10.61 -3.57 -4.87
C LEU A 132 11.56 -2.70 -5.70
N LYS A 133 12.53 -3.30 -6.36
CA LYS A 133 13.50 -2.59 -7.22
C LYS A 133 12.88 -2.01 -8.49
N ASN A 134 11.79 -2.62 -8.97
CA ASN A 134 11.13 -2.25 -10.22
C ASN A 134 9.85 -1.41 -10.04
N GLY A 135 9.71 -0.70 -8.95
CA GLY A 135 8.60 0.25 -8.77
C GLY A 135 7.54 -0.20 -7.76
N GLY A 136 7.67 -1.40 -7.21
CA GLY A 136 6.73 -1.96 -6.26
C GLY A 136 6.69 -1.19 -4.93
N PHE A 137 5.54 -1.21 -4.26
CA PHE A 137 5.33 -0.65 -2.93
C PHE A 137 4.76 -1.71 -2.01
N LEU A 138 5.38 -1.90 -0.86
CA LEU A 138 4.94 -2.83 0.18
C LEU A 138 4.61 -2.08 1.47
N TYR A 139 3.38 -2.21 1.94
CA TYR A 139 2.99 -1.87 3.31
C TYR A 139 3.00 -3.13 4.16
N ALA A 140 3.87 -3.18 5.14
CA ALA A 140 3.96 -4.27 6.10
C ALA A 140 3.57 -3.79 7.50
N GLU A 141 2.79 -4.58 8.21
CA GLU A 141 2.34 -4.22 9.54
C GLU A 141 2.48 -5.39 10.52
N GLU A 142 3.08 -5.10 11.66
CA GLU A 142 2.97 -5.96 12.81
C GLU A 142 1.61 -5.79 13.49
N ILE A 143 0.81 -6.84 13.50
CA ILE A 143 -0.46 -6.88 14.22
C ILE A 143 -0.19 -7.40 15.63
N ARG A 144 -0.50 -6.57 16.62
CA ARG A 144 -0.33 -6.90 18.05
C ARG A 144 -1.65 -7.26 18.67
N GLN A 145 -1.62 -8.20 19.61
CA GLN A 145 -2.74 -8.54 20.46
C GLN A 145 -2.42 -8.23 21.90
N SER A 146 -3.39 -7.76 22.68
CA SER A 146 -3.27 -7.79 24.13
C SER A 146 -3.46 -9.23 24.60
N ASP A 147 -2.50 -9.73 25.35
CA ASP A 147 -2.65 -10.97 26.11
C ASP A 147 -3.22 -10.62 27.49
N PRO A 148 -4.43 -11.11 27.85
CA PRO A 148 -5.03 -10.85 29.14
C PRO A 148 -4.16 -11.31 30.32
N ASP A 149 -3.34 -12.34 30.12
CA ASP A 149 -2.53 -12.95 31.18
C ASP A 149 -1.14 -12.34 31.30
N ASN A 150 -0.57 -11.84 30.20
CA ASN A 150 0.80 -11.32 30.12
C ASN A 150 0.86 -9.82 29.79
N GLY A 151 -0.26 -9.16 29.61
CA GLY A 151 -0.33 -7.77 29.19
C GLY A 151 -0.09 -7.62 27.69
N LEU A 152 0.71 -6.64 27.31
CA LEU A 152 1.12 -6.49 25.91
C LEU A 152 2.08 -7.62 25.55
N ASP A 153 1.82 -8.27 24.44
CA ASP A 153 2.70 -9.30 23.86
C ASP A 153 4.13 -8.80 23.64
N ASN A 154 4.33 -7.51 23.75
CA ASN A 154 5.61 -6.89 23.52
C ASN A 154 5.87 -5.76 24.49
N LYS A 155 6.45 -6.09 25.60
CA LYS A 155 6.97 -5.12 26.56
C LYS A 155 8.06 -4.21 25.97
N GLU A 156 8.60 -4.58 24.81
CA GLU A 156 9.69 -3.92 24.12
C GLU A 156 9.25 -3.29 22.78
N SER A 157 7.98 -3.11 22.59
CA SER A 157 7.46 -2.52 21.38
C SER A 157 8.04 -1.13 21.11
N GLY A 158 8.39 -0.86 19.89
CA GLY A 158 9.02 0.38 19.45
C GLY A 158 10.53 0.39 19.48
N VAL A 159 11.14 -0.66 19.98
CA VAL A 159 12.58 -0.84 19.98
C VAL A 159 12.91 -2.10 19.16
N SER A 160 12.46 -2.17 17.91
CA SER A 160 12.83 -3.28 17.00
C SER A 160 12.75 -4.66 17.68
N GLY A 161 11.73 -4.90 18.47
CA GLY A 161 11.71 -6.01 19.39
C GLY A 161 10.69 -7.09 19.11
N THR A 162 9.68 -6.84 18.26
CA THR A 162 8.65 -7.84 17.97
C THR A 162 9.18 -8.95 17.08
N PRO A 163 8.69 -10.19 17.19
CA PRO A 163 9.12 -11.27 16.30
C PRO A 163 8.92 -10.97 14.84
N PHE A 164 7.78 -10.43 14.43
CA PHE A 164 7.53 -10.09 13.04
C PHE A 164 8.44 -8.94 12.57
N ASP A 165 8.57 -7.85 13.33
CA ASP A 165 9.46 -6.73 13.00
C ASP A 165 10.89 -7.20 12.74
N ARG A 166 11.46 -7.96 13.68
CA ARG A 166 12.84 -8.49 13.52
C ARG A 166 13.00 -9.36 12.29
N GLN A 167 12.05 -10.26 12.04
CA GLN A 167 12.09 -11.15 10.89
C GLN A 167 11.88 -10.41 9.58
N PHE A 168 10.93 -9.47 9.53
CA PHE A 168 10.67 -8.64 8.37
C PHE A 168 11.88 -7.76 8.02
N LYS A 169 12.48 -7.11 9.01
CA LYS A 169 13.70 -6.32 8.80
C LYS A 169 14.90 -7.19 8.41
N ALA A 170 14.98 -8.42 8.92
CA ALA A 170 15.98 -9.40 8.47
C ALA A 170 15.74 -9.83 7.01
N LEU A 171 14.48 -10.06 6.62
CA LEU A 171 14.08 -10.35 5.24
C LEU A 171 14.50 -9.23 4.27
N MET A 172 14.27 -7.96 4.65
CA MET A 172 14.70 -6.83 3.80
C MET A 172 16.22 -6.79 3.58
N LYS A 173 17.01 -7.21 4.57
CA LYS A 173 18.49 -7.28 4.48
C LYS A 173 19.01 -8.48 3.71
N ASP A 174 18.16 -9.45 3.41
CA ASP A 174 18.58 -10.65 2.66
C ASP A 174 19.18 -10.24 1.30
N PRO A 175 20.30 -10.85 0.86
CA PRO A 175 20.94 -10.54 -0.43
C PRO A 175 20.02 -10.70 -1.64
N LEU A 176 19.05 -11.61 -1.57
CA LEU A 176 18.06 -11.83 -2.63
C LEU A 176 16.97 -10.75 -2.66
N VAL A 177 16.76 -10.01 -1.55
CA VAL A 177 15.75 -8.94 -1.46
C VAL A 177 16.42 -7.59 -1.74
N LEU A 178 16.87 -6.87 -0.73
CA LEU A 178 17.43 -5.52 -0.87
C LEU A 178 18.90 -5.40 -0.44
N SER A 179 19.47 -6.45 0.17
CA SER A 179 20.85 -6.44 0.65
C SER A 179 21.10 -5.26 1.61
N SER A 180 22.16 -4.47 1.37
CA SER A 180 22.50 -3.31 2.20
C SER A 180 21.43 -2.21 2.21
N ASP A 181 20.62 -2.07 1.16
CA ASP A 181 19.53 -1.08 1.13
C ASP A 181 18.43 -1.45 2.13
N GLY A 182 18.20 -2.74 2.38
CA GLY A 182 17.26 -3.23 3.38
C GLY A 182 17.61 -2.91 4.84
N SER A 183 18.77 -2.30 5.09
CA SER A 183 19.16 -1.81 6.42
C SER A 183 18.99 -0.30 6.62
N LYS A 184 18.60 0.43 5.56
CA LYS A 184 18.52 1.91 5.57
C LYS A 184 17.16 2.43 6.02
N TRP A 185 16.62 1.86 7.08
CA TRP A 185 15.34 2.29 7.64
C TRP A 185 15.39 3.73 8.12
N GLN A 186 14.34 4.49 7.81
CA GLN A 186 14.16 5.88 8.20
C GLN A 186 12.76 6.05 8.79
N LYS A 187 12.63 6.95 9.75
CA LYS A 187 11.31 7.38 10.23
C LYS A 187 10.63 8.22 9.16
N VAL A 188 9.33 8.04 8.97
CA VAL A 188 8.52 8.91 8.12
C VAL A 188 8.27 10.22 8.86
N GLY A 189 8.93 11.31 8.43
CA GLY A 189 8.76 12.64 9.04
C GLY A 189 7.32 13.16 8.89
N LYS A 190 6.85 13.97 9.83
CA LYS A 190 5.48 14.50 9.86
C LYS A 190 5.11 15.35 8.65
N ASP A 191 6.09 15.91 7.97
CA ASP A 191 5.96 16.69 6.73
C ASP A 191 5.99 15.82 5.46
N HIS A 192 6.13 14.51 5.59
CA HIS A 192 6.22 13.60 4.46
C HIS A 192 4.90 13.56 3.67
N ALA A 193 4.99 13.52 2.33
CA ALA A 193 3.84 13.55 1.42
C ALA A 193 2.80 12.45 1.67
N LEU A 194 3.20 11.31 2.23
CA LEU A 194 2.31 10.23 2.63
C LEU A 194 1.20 10.72 3.59
N TYR A 195 1.51 11.65 4.49
CA TYR A 195 0.54 12.20 5.44
C TYR A 195 -0.41 13.21 4.82
N PHE A 196 -0.21 13.57 3.55
CA PHE A 196 -0.99 14.59 2.85
C PHE A 196 -1.49 14.14 1.48
N SER A 197 -1.40 12.85 1.18
CA SER A 197 -1.70 12.34 -0.17
C SER A 197 -3.19 12.45 -0.55
N PHE A 198 -4.11 12.36 0.42
CA PHE A 198 -5.55 12.56 0.24
C PHE A 198 -6.18 13.31 1.41
N TRP A 199 -6.13 12.78 2.63
CA TRP A 199 -6.46 13.48 3.87
C TRP A 199 -5.21 14.04 4.55
N ASP A 200 -5.40 15.07 5.37
CA ASP A 200 -4.29 15.70 6.10
C ASP A 200 -4.09 15.07 7.48
N PHE A 201 -2.84 14.69 7.75
CA PHE A 201 -2.35 14.14 9.00
C PHE A 201 -1.15 14.95 9.50
N PRO A 202 -1.35 16.23 9.89
CA PRO A 202 -0.24 17.14 10.26
C PRO A 202 0.51 16.67 11.51
N ASP A 203 -0.13 15.82 12.33
CA ASP A 203 0.47 15.28 13.56
C ASP A 203 1.18 13.94 13.33
N GLY A 204 1.21 13.46 12.10
CA GLY A 204 1.76 12.14 11.74
C GLY A 204 0.69 11.04 11.71
N PRO A 205 1.06 9.76 11.86
CA PRO A 205 0.13 8.65 11.77
C PRO A 205 -0.95 8.72 12.85
N PRO A 206 -2.13 8.08 12.64
CA PRO A 206 -3.12 7.98 13.72
C PRO A 206 -2.50 7.28 14.92
N MET A 207 -3.01 7.61 16.11
CA MET A 207 -2.63 6.90 17.34
C MET A 207 -2.84 5.40 17.13
N GLY A 208 -1.82 4.61 17.47
CA GLY A 208 -1.87 3.18 17.29
C GLY A 208 -2.98 2.52 18.10
N GLY A 209 -3.60 1.51 17.51
CA GLY A 209 -4.55 0.61 18.20
C GLY A 209 -3.86 -0.39 19.11
N ALA A 210 -2.53 -0.32 19.25
CA ALA A 210 -1.81 -1.19 20.15
C ALA A 210 -2.16 -0.85 21.60
N PRO A 211 -2.55 -1.84 22.41
CA PRO A 211 -2.80 -1.62 23.82
C PRO A 211 -1.55 -1.05 24.51
N GLY A 212 -1.74 -0.06 25.38
CA GLY A 212 -0.62 0.57 26.10
C GLY A 212 -0.15 1.91 25.56
N GLY A 213 -0.75 2.40 24.48
CA GLY A 213 -0.56 3.77 24.01
C GLY A 213 0.84 4.11 23.50
N ASN A 214 1.62 3.11 23.17
CA ASN A 214 2.92 3.32 22.56
C ASN A 214 2.73 3.76 21.11
N VAL A 215 2.99 5.01 20.85
CA VAL A 215 3.00 5.56 19.51
C VAL A 215 4.39 5.40 18.95
N PHE A 216 4.52 4.58 17.94
CA PHE A 216 5.75 4.48 17.18
C PHE A 216 5.61 5.24 15.89
N ASP A 217 6.72 5.75 15.42
CA ASP A 217 6.77 6.37 14.12
C ASP A 217 6.69 5.28 13.04
N LEU A 218 6.04 5.57 11.94
CA LEU A 218 6.18 4.76 10.74
C LEU A 218 7.64 4.75 10.28
N GLU A 219 8.10 3.60 9.84
CA GLU A 219 9.41 3.45 9.24
C GLU A 219 9.29 3.17 7.74
N MET A 220 10.26 3.64 6.96
CA MET A 220 10.27 3.43 5.52
C MET A 220 11.66 3.02 5.01
N LEU A 221 11.66 2.34 3.86
CA LEU A 221 12.83 2.15 3.01
C LEU A 221 12.63 2.85 1.69
N GLU A 222 13.59 3.68 1.31
CA GLU A 222 13.61 4.35 0.02
C GLU A 222 14.56 3.64 -0.96
N LEU A 223 14.09 3.49 -2.18
CA LEU A 223 14.88 2.99 -3.30
C LEU A 223 14.81 3.97 -4.46
N ARG A 224 15.96 4.48 -4.89
CA ARG A 224 16.05 5.39 -6.06
C ARG A 224 15.13 6.62 -5.94
N GLY A 225 15.03 7.20 -4.74
CA GLY A 225 14.25 8.41 -4.49
C GLY A 225 12.74 8.20 -4.37
N ARG A 226 12.26 6.96 -4.22
CA ARG A 226 10.86 6.65 -3.92
C ARG A 226 10.76 5.75 -2.69
N VAL A 227 9.66 5.82 -1.98
CA VAL A 227 9.36 4.88 -0.89
C VAL A 227 8.97 3.53 -1.49
N ALA A 228 9.73 2.50 -1.17
CA ALA A 228 9.46 1.13 -1.61
C ALA A 228 8.78 0.29 -0.53
N VAL A 229 9.08 0.55 0.74
CA VAL A 229 8.50 -0.18 1.87
C VAL A 229 8.09 0.82 2.95
N VAL A 230 6.91 0.64 3.50
CA VAL A 230 6.47 1.26 4.75
C VAL A 230 6.20 0.16 5.75
N PHE A 231 6.79 0.27 6.92
CA PHE A 231 6.56 -0.63 8.05
C PHE A 231 5.85 0.09 9.18
N SER A 232 4.84 -0.57 9.75
CA SER A 232 4.06 -0.09 10.87
C SER A 232 4.00 -1.14 11.97
N ASP A 233 4.12 -0.70 13.21
CA ASP A 233 3.79 -1.47 14.41
C ASP A 233 2.65 -0.80 15.21
N LEU A 234 1.91 0.09 14.54
CA LEU A 234 0.83 0.89 15.12
C LEU A 234 -0.52 0.17 15.19
N ASN A 235 -0.60 -1.04 14.66
CA ASN A 235 -1.88 -1.77 14.60
C ASN A 235 -2.98 -1.03 13.81
N VAL A 236 -2.62 -0.37 12.71
CA VAL A 236 -3.57 0.44 11.91
C VAL A 236 -4.68 -0.41 11.32
N SER A 237 -4.38 -1.65 10.93
CA SER A 237 -5.36 -2.60 10.40
C SER A 237 -6.44 -2.99 11.41
N TRP A 238 -6.16 -2.88 12.70
CA TRP A 238 -7.19 -3.04 13.73
C TRP A 238 -8.30 -2.02 13.56
N TYR A 239 -7.95 -0.75 13.31
CA TYR A 239 -8.95 0.28 13.05
C TYR A 239 -9.78 0.00 11.79
N TRP A 240 -9.17 -0.64 10.78
CA TRP A 240 -9.93 -0.98 9.58
C TRP A 240 -10.97 -2.07 9.87
N GLY A 241 -10.59 -3.11 10.60
CA GLY A 241 -11.39 -4.30 10.82
C GLY A 241 -12.33 -4.24 12.02
N ASP A 242 -12.09 -3.38 13.00
CA ASP A 242 -12.92 -3.29 14.21
C ASP A 242 -13.95 -2.15 14.10
N PRO A 243 -15.26 -2.47 13.94
CA PRO A 243 -16.29 -1.46 13.82
C PRO A 243 -16.52 -0.64 15.10
N LEU A 244 -15.98 -1.09 16.23
CA LEU A 244 -16.15 -0.43 17.54
C LEU A 244 -14.92 0.41 17.93
N ALA A 245 -13.88 0.45 17.10
CA ALA A 245 -12.69 1.23 17.39
C ALA A 245 -12.98 2.74 17.38
N ASP A 246 -12.67 3.46 18.46
CA ASP A 246 -12.98 4.88 18.63
C ASP A 246 -12.40 5.79 17.54
N ALA A 247 -11.23 5.45 17.00
CA ALA A 247 -10.56 6.22 15.96
C ALA A 247 -10.65 5.55 14.57
N ARG A 248 -11.62 4.67 14.35
CA ARG A 248 -11.76 3.86 13.13
C ARG A 248 -11.71 4.69 11.85
N GLU A 249 -12.48 5.78 11.80
CA GLU A 249 -12.52 6.63 10.61
C GLU A 249 -11.14 7.20 10.26
N ARG A 250 -10.39 7.70 11.25
CA ARG A 250 -9.03 8.20 11.02
C ARG A 250 -8.07 7.09 10.58
N GLY A 251 -8.21 5.88 11.09
CA GLY A 251 -7.47 4.71 10.63
C GLY A 251 -7.76 4.36 9.17
N LEU A 252 -9.03 4.36 8.78
CA LEU A 252 -9.47 4.13 7.40
C LEU A 252 -8.97 5.25 6.45
N GLN A 253 -9.08 6.52 6.85
CA GLN A 253 -8.52 7.65 6.12
C GLN A 253 -7.02 7.49 5.91
N PHE A 254 -6.30 7.04 6.93
CA PHE A 254 -4.87 6.81 6.83
C PHE A 254 -4.53 5.65 5.89
N GLY A 255 -5.30 4.57 5.91
CA GLY A 255 -5.18 3.47 4.95
C GLY A 255 -5.34 3.94 3.51
N VAL A 256 -6.32 4.82 3.24
CA VAL A 256 -6.48 5.43 1.91
C VAL A 256 -5.27 6.32 1.57
N ASN A 257 -4.74 7.09 2.52
CA ASN A 257 -3.52 7.88 2.29
C ASN A 257 -2.33 7.01 1.86
N LEU A 258 -2.11 5.88 2.53
CA LEU A 258 -1.06 4.92 2.16
C LEU A 258 -1.22 4.44 0.72
N ILE A 259 -2.45 4.09 0.34
CA ILE A 259 -2.75 3.60 -1.01
C ILE A 259 -2.55 4.72 -2.03
N VAL A 260 -3.17 5.89 -1.84
CA VAL A 260 -3.05 7.01 -2.78
C VAL A 260 -1.59 7.43 -2.94
N TYR A 261 -0.83 7.50 -1.85
CA TYR A 261 0.60 7.79 -1.92
C TYR A 261 1.36 6.77 -2.78
N ALA A 262 1.16 5.48 -2.52
CA ALA A 262 1.81 4.43 -3.30
C ALA A 262 1.47 4.50 -4.79
N LEU A 263 0.20 4.81 -5.10
CA LEU A 263 -0.29 4.87 -6.47
C LEU A 263 0.17 6.11 -7.22
N THR A 264 0.45 7.22 -6.53
CA THR A 264 0.74 8.52 -7.16
C THR A 264 2.21 8.95 -7.07
N GLN A 265 3.02 8.29 -6.25
CA GLN A 265 4.45 8.62 -6.16
C GLN A 265 5.17 8.35 -7.49
N PRO A 266 6.12 9.21 -7.89
CA PRO A 266 6.91 8.99 -9.12
C PRO A 266 7.69 7.67 -9.08
N GLY A 267 7.74 6.97 -10.22
CA GLY A 267 8.49 5.72 -10.38
C GLY A 267 7.80 4.48 -9.79
N GLY A 268 6.53 4.59 -9.38
CA GLY A 268 5.70 3.46 -9.00
C GLY A 268 5.17 2.67 -10.21
N ILE A 269 4.58 1.49 -9.94
CA ILE A 269 4.02 0.60 -10.97
C ILE A 269 2.67 1.14 -11.52
N ALA A 270 1.93 1.91 -10.71
CA ALA A 270 0.61 2.39 -11.11
C ALA A 270 0.67 3.30 -12.34
N ASN A 271 -0.28 3.11 -13.26
CA ASN A 271 -0.48 4.02 -14.37
C ASN A 271 -1.32 5.21 -13.90
N VAL A 272 -0.68 6.36 -13.77
CA VAL A 272 -1.34 7.62 -13.42
C VAL A 272 -1.31 8.55 -14.62
N THR A 273 -2.50 8.92 -15.10
CA THR A 273 -2.65 9.94 -16.13
C THR A 273 -3.01 11.27 -15.47
N GLN A 274 -2.19 12.30 -15.67
CA GLN A 274 -2.49 13.65 -15.22
C GLN A 274 -3.30 14.37 -16.28
N PHE A 275 -4.42 14.99 -15.90
CA PHE A 275 -5.13 15.92 -16.74
C PHE A 275 -4.57 17.32 -16.56
N THR A 276 -3.98 17.88 -17.61
CA THR A 276 -3.85 19.34 -17.76
C THR A 276 -5.12 19.83 -18.43
N GLN A 277 -5.82 20.76 -17.78
CA GLN A 277 -6.94 21.49 -18.38
C GLN A 277 -6.49 22.35 -19.56
#